data_eb0c11d1e2f3b909f5df9fdaa7feee97
#
_entry.id   eb0c11d1e2f3b909f5df9fdaa7feee97
#
_cell.length_a   1.000
_cell.length_b   1.000
_cell.length_c   1.000
_cell.angle_alpha   90.00
_cell.angle_beta   90.00
_cell.angle_gamma   90.00
#
_symmetry.space_group_name_H-M   'P 1'
#
loop_
_entity.id
_entity.type
_entity.pdbx_description
1 polymer ?
#
loop_
_entity_poly.entity_id
_entity_poly.type
_entity_poly.pdbx_seq_one_letter_code
_entity_poly.pdbx_strand_id
1 'polypeptide(L)'
;MEKKQQKLLNNAFKNIRNAMLLLVCGVFAGYVFLMLAYLLPTDRMQSNVSASAEIFDKEREYHRVIPGYVSTQLDNYTDSWMVGNAVYGDSTDPVWKQALNCTRAEYGEGPLDGLLRYLSGESGFREEDYTRYWHGYLVVLKPFFLFFDYADLRFVNVVLELMLVICVFSQLFGRGYQKEAWGYVVSVLFIMPVVIPLSIQFSIIFYVTHIAAIVLLKRYHQIMDRKRMLLFFQLIGMAASFFDFLTYPAASLGVPLVCLMVLENDRKLLDKIKQIVCLSISWGFGYGAMWAGKWVLSTVILQDNVILDALSQISMRSSHVQEGEQITMLDTWLRNVEFYFEKPYLILIVVCVILAVAGIMRNRKQIKWILADVIPLLIIAAIPFAWYAFAGQHSYEHHWFTYRALITSVFACMCICARLFPDTEKQIGEHENGGHS
;
A
#
# COMPACT_ATOMS: atom_id res chain seq x y z
N MET A 1 0.86 40.49 -18.36
CA MET A 1 0.09 39.24 -18.18
C MET A 1 0.66 38.10 -19.02
N GLU A 2 0.88 38.22 -20.29
CA GLU A 2 1.38 37.19 -21.21
C GLU A 2 2.67 36.45 -20.77
N LYS A 3 3.73 37.20 -20.39
CA LYS A 3 4.98 36.58 -19.91
C LYS A 3 4.82 35.67 -18.69
N LYS A 4 3.89 36.01 -17.79
CA LYS A 4 3.58 35.18 -16.60
C LYS A 4 2.81 33.90 -16.99
N GLN A 5 1.88 34.01 -17.93
CA GLN A 5 1.10 32.90 -18.47
C GLN A 5 2.00 31.96 -19.28
N GLN A 6 2.89 32.46 -20.13
CA GLN A 6 3.89 31.68 -20.86
C GLN A 6 4.83 30.89 -19.92
N LYS A 7 5.30 31.53 -18.83
CA LYS A 7 6.14 30.86 -17.83
C LYS A 7 5.40 29.72 -17.11
N LEU A 8 4.11 29.92 -16.81
CA LEU A 8 3.27 28.88 -16.20
C LEU A 8 3.06 27.68 -17.15
N LEU A 9 2.76 27.94 -18.41
CA LEU A 9 2.61 26.91 -19.45
C LEU A 9 3.90 26.11 -19.65
N ASN A 10 5.04 26.79 -19.75
CA ASN A 10 6.34 26.12 -19.88
C ASN A 10 6.70 25.25 -18.66
N ASN A 11 6.34 25.68 -17.44
CA ASN A 11 6.54 24.89 -16.24
C ASN A 11 5.60 23.67 -16.20
N ALA A 12 4.34 23.83 -16.58
CA ALA A 12 3.39 22.72 -16.68
C ALA A 12 3.87 21.66 -17.70
N PHE A 13 4.29 22.10 -18.89
CA PHE A 13 4.84 21.21 -19.92
C PHE A 13 6.08 20.44 -19.43
N LYS A 14 7.01 21.10 -18.75
CA LYS A 14 8.20 20.45 -18.15
C LYS A 14 7.80 19.41 -17.11
N ASN A 15 6.79 19.68 -16.29
CA ASN A 15 6.33 18.73 -15.28
C ASN A 15 5.69 17.49 -15.92
N ILE A 16 4.81 17.68 -16.92
CA ILE A 16 4.17 16.61 -17.68
C ILE A 16 5.24 15.76 -18.37
N ARG A 17 6.19 16.39 -19.06
CA ARG A 17 7.29 15.68 -19.72
C ARG A 17 8.08 14.81 -18.73
N ASN A 18 8.41 15.33 -17.56
CA ASN A 18 9.18 14.58 -16.57
C ASN A 18 8.36 13.43 -15.96
N ALA A 19 7.05 13.64 -15.76
CA ALA A 19 6.15 12.58 -15.31
C ALA A 19 6.05 11.45 -16.33
N MET A 20 5.93 11.79 -17.62
CA MET A 20 5.92 10.80 -18.71
C MET A 20 7.27 10.08 -18.86
N LEU A 21 8.39 10.79 -18.76
CA LEU A 21 9.71 10.17 -18.78
C LEU A 21 9.88 9.19 -17.61
N LEU A 22 9.50 9.56 -16.40
CA LEU A 22 9.54 8.66 -15.23
C LEU A 22 8.69 7.42 -15.47
N LEU A 23 7.47 7.58 -16.01
CA LEU A 23 6.60 6.45 -16.35
C LEU A 23 7.23 5.51 -17.35
N VAL A 24 7.68 6.03 -18.49
CA VAL A 24 8.30 5.20 -19.56
C VAL A 24 9.54 4.47 -19.04
N CYS A 25 10.40 5.16 -18.28
CA CYS A 25 11.55 4.54 -17.64
C CYS A 25 11.14 3.46 -16.65
N GLY A 26 10.08 3.69 -15.86
CA GLY A 26 9.58 2.73 -14.88
C GLY A 26 8.97 1.48 -15.52
N VAL A 27 8.16 1.64 -16.57
CA VAL A 27 7.61 0.52 -17.35
C VAL A 27 8.72 -0.33 -17.97
N PHE A 28 9.69 0.32 -18.60
CA PHE A 28 10.83 -0.37 -19.19
C PHE A 28 11.69 -1.09 -18.13
N ALA A 29 12.03 -0.40 -17.05
CA ALA A 29 12.80 -0.98 -15.95
C ALA A 29 12.07 -2.16 -15.29
N GLY A 30 10.76 -2.02 -15.04
CA GLY A 30 9.94 -3.10 -14.48
C GLY A 30 9.96 -4.36 -15.36
N TYR A 31 9.81 -4.18 -16.66
CA TYR A 31 9.88 -5.30 -17.60
C TYR A 31 11.27 -5.95 -17.63
N VAL A 32 12.34 -5.15 -17.67
CA VAL A 32 13.73 -5.67 -17.63
C VAL A 32 13.99 -6.42 -16.32
N PHE A 33 13.56 -5.91 -15.17
CA PHE A 33 13.73 -6.61 -13.89
C PHE A 33 12.99 -7.95 -13.85
N LEU A 34 11.79 -8.02 -14.42
CA LEU A 34 11.07 -9.29 -14.55
C LEU A 34 11.80 -10.26 -15.45
N MET A 35 12.28 -9.82 -16.62
CA MET A 35 13.10 -10.68 -17.49
C MET A 35 14.33 -11.22 -16.76
N LEU A 36 15.04 -10.37 -16.00
CA LEU A 36 16.20 -10.81 -15.21
C LEU A 36 15.80 -11.84 -14.14
N ALA A 37 14.64 -11.67 -13.51
CA ALA A 37 14.12 -12.64 -12.52
C ALA A 37 13.78 -13.98 -13.17
N TYR A 38 13.24 -13.98 -14.38
CA TYR A 38 12.92 -15.21 -15.13
C TYR A 38 14.15 -15.91 -15.77
N LEU A 39 15.33 -15.28 -15.77
CA LEU A 39 16.59 -15.97 -16.11
C LEU A 39 17.11 -16.88 -15.00
N LEU A 40 16.59 -16.76 -13.79
CA LEU A 40 17.04 -17.54 -12.64
C LEU A 40 16.51 -18.99 -12.72
N PRO A 41 17.35 -20.00 -12.36
CA PRO A 41 16.94 -21.41 -12.41
C PRO A 41 15.85 -21.72 -11.37
N THR A 42 14.81 -22.45 -11.79
CA THR A 42 13.65 -22.76 -10.97
C THR A 42 13.77 -24.04 -10.15
N ASP A 43 14.56 -25.03 -10.58
CA ASP A 43 14.73 -26.32 -9.89
C ASP A 43 15.11 -26.16 -8.41
N ARG A 44 16.05 -25.25 -8.15
CA ARG A 44 16.47 -24.96 -6.78
C ARG A 44 15.41 -24.24 -5.97
N MET A 45 14.64 -23.34 -6.62
CA MET A 45 13.51 -22.67 -5.97
C MET A 45 12.43 -23.67 -5.59
N GLN A 46 12.09 -24.59 -6.49
CA GLN A 46 11.13 -25.67 -6.21
C GLN A 46 11.58 -26.52 -5.02
N SER A 47 12.85 -26.94 -5.02
CA SER A 47 13.42 -27.73 -3.90
C SER A 47 13.33 -26.98 -2.56
N ASN A 48 13.70 -25.71 -2.54
CA ASN A 48 13.65 -24.90 -1.31
C ASN A 48 12.21 -24.69 -0.84
N VAL A 49 11.29 -24.29 -1.75
CA VAL A 49 9.89 -24.06 -1.38
C VAL A 49 9.21 -25.36 -0.94
N SER A 50 9.55 -26.51 -1.53
CA SER A 50 9.03 -27.82 -1.12
C SER A 50 9.36 -28.14 0.34
N ALA A 51 10.49 -27.66 0.86
CA ALA A 51 10.87 -27.87 2.27
C ALA A 51 9.89 -27.24 3.27
N SER A 52 9.15 -26.20 2.87
CA SER A 52 8.15 -25.51 3.70
C SER A 52 6.72 -25.63 3.17
N ALA A 53 6.47 -26.49 2.17
CA ALA A 53 5.14 -26.71 1.58
C ALA A 53 4.08 -27.18 2.61
N GLU A 54 4.53 -27.87 3.67
CA GLU A 54 3.69 -28.30 4.79
C GLU A 54 2.96 -27.14 5.48
N ILE A 55 3.47 -25.91 5.40
CA ILE A 55 2.80 -24.73 5.95
C ILE A 55 1.48 -24.49 5.20
N PHE A 56 1.51 -24.52 3.88
CA PHE A 56 0.30 -24.38 3.06
C PHE A 56 -0.71 -25.50 3.29
N ASP A 57 -0.23 -26.73 3.42
CA ASP A 57 -1.09 -27.88 3.66
C ASP A 57 -1.78 -27.81 5.02
N LYS A 58 -1.08 -27.40 6.08
CA LYS A 58 -1.63 -27.26 7.44
C LYS A 58 -2.55 -26.05 7.59
N GLU A 59 -2.17 -24.91 7.04
CA GLU A 59 -2.91 -23.68 7.21
C GLU A 59 -4.11 -23.56 6.25
N ARG A 60 -4.03 -24.19 5.07
CA ARG A 60 -5.00 -24.05 3.98
C ARG A 60 -5.13 -22.59 3.52
N GLU A 61 -6.16 -22.27 2.75
CA GLU A 61 -6.30 -20.98 2.04
C GLU A 61 -6.45 -19.79 2.94
N TYR A 62 -7.33 -19.88 3.95
CA TYR A 62 -7.78 -18.73 4.76
C TYR A 62 -7.64 -18.99 6.26
N HIS A 63 -6.43 -19.36 6.68
CA HIS A 63 -6.12 -19.65 8.08
C HIS A 63 -6.29 -18.41 8.96
N ARG A 64 -6.93 -18.58 10.12
CA ARG A 64 -7.01 -17.55 11.16
C ARG A 64 -5.98 -17.83 12.25
N VAL A 65 -4.96 -16.99 12.34
CA VAL A 65 -3.88 -17.14 13.33
C VAL A 65 -4.43 -17.11 14.76
N ILE A 66 -5.46 -16.29 15.01
CA ILE A 66 -6.19 -16.26 16.29
C ILE A 66 -7.63 -16.68 16.01
N PRO A 67 -8.08 -17.85 16.50
CA PRO A 67 -9.44 -18.30 16.27
C PRO A 67 -10.48 -17.29 16.74
N GLY A 68 -11.52 -17.06 15.94
CA GLY A 68 -12.61 -16.14 16.23
C GLY A 68 -12.38 -14.68 15.76
N TYR A 69 -11.17 -14.32 15.31
CA TYR A 69 -10.87 -12.97 14.78
C TYR A 69 -10.56 -13.01 13.29
N VAL A 70 -11.47 -12.47 12.47
CA VAL A 70 -11.33 -12.39 11.02
C VAL A 70 -10.17 -11.47 10.62
N SER A 71 -9.86 -10.45 11.42
CA SER A 71 -8.70 -9.56 11.22
C SER A 71 -7.36 -10.31 11.19
N THR A 72 -7.31 -11.54 11.72
CA THR A 72 -6.11 -12.40 11.73
C THR A 72 -6.08 -13.44 10.60
N GLN A 73 -7.00 -13.35 9.65
CA GLN A 73 -7.06 -14.27 8.51
C GLN A 73 -5.91 -14.00 7.55
N LEU A 74 -5.16 -15.05 7.20
CA LEU A 74 -4.15 -15.06 6.15
C LEU A 74 -4.81 -15.19 4.78
N ASP A 75 -4.07 -14.91 3.74
CA ASP A 75 -4.47 -15.15 2.35
C ASP A 75 -3.46 -16.07 1.65
N ASN A 76 -3.41 -17.31 2.13
CA ASN A 76 -2.57 -18.35 1.52
C ASN A 76 -3.06 -18.74 0.12
N TYR A 77 -4.32 -18.45 -0.23
CA TYR A 77 -4.83 -18.57 -1.59
C TYR A 77 -4.00 -17.71 -2.56
N THR A 78 -3.86 -16.43 -2.27
CA THR A 78 -3.07 -15.51 -3.08
C THR A 78 -1.57 -15.77 -2.94
N ASP A 79 -1.07 -16.06 -1.73
CA ASP A 79 0.33 -16.37 -1.50
C ASP A 79 0.77 -17.63 -2.27
N SER A 80 -0.05 -18.68 -2.31
CA SER A 80 0.24 -19.88 -3.11
C SER A 80 0.27 -19.60 -4.61
N TRP A 81 -0.58 -18.68 -5.07
CA TRP A 81 -0.52 -18.17 -6.44
C TRP A 81 0.82 -17.49 -6.74
N MET A 82 1.25 -16.59 -5.83
CA MET A 82 2.50 -15.83 -5.97
C MET A 82 3.73 -16.74 -5.94
N VAL A 83 3.71 -17.73 -5.06
CA VAL A 83 4.77 -18.76 -4.95
C VAL A 83 4.76 -19.64 -6.18
N GLY A 84 3.59 -20.10 -6.65
CA GLY A 84 3.43 -20.89 -7.85
C GLY A 84 4.05 -20.22 -9.08
N ASN A 85 3.76 -18.91 -9.30
CA ASN A 85 4.40 -18.14 -10.35
C ASN A 85 5.95 -18.04 -10.19
N ALA A 86 6.44 -18.01 -8.95
CA ALA A 86 7.88 -17.91 -8.69
C ALA A 86 8.62 -19.20 -9.00
N VAL A 87 8.04 -20.37 -8.68
CA VAL A 87 8.69 -21.67 -8.81
C VAL A 87 8.39 -22.39 -10.13
N TYR A 88 7.43 -21.91 -10.93
CA TYR A 88 7.07 -22.52 -12.20
C TYR A 88 8.25 -22.47 -13.18
N GLY A 89 8.66 -23.66 -13.69
CA GLY A 89 9.86 -23.82 -14.52
C GLY A 89 9.63 -24.55 -15.83
N ASP A 90 8.43 -25.12 -16.07
CA ASP A 90 8.17 -25.97 -17.24
C ASP A 90 7.78 -25.19 -18.50
N SER A 91 7.72 -23.84 -18.45
CA SER A 91 7.39 -23.06 -19.63
C SER A 91 8.42 -23.19 -20.73
N THR A 92 7.96 -23.44 -21.95
CA THR A 92 8.78 -23.44 -23.17
C THR A 92 8.88 -22.06 -23.82
N ASP A 93 8.15 -21.08 -23.29
CA ASP A 93 8.19 -19.72 -23.80
C ASP A 93 9.55 -19.03 -23.55
N PRO A 94 9.99 -18.14 -24.45
CA PRO A 94 11.18 -17.36 -24.21
C PRO A 94 11.01 -16.39 -23.05
N VAL A 95 12.09 -16.06 -22.33
CA VAL A 95 12.09 -15.26 -21.10
C VAL A 95 11.31 -13.94 -21.22
N TRP A 96 11.39 -13.27 -22.37
CA TRP A 96 10.68 -12.02 -22.62
C TRP A 96 9.15 -12.20 -22.60
N LYS A 97 8.66 -13.37 -22.99
CA LYS A 97 7.24 -13.71 -22.97
C LYS A 97 6.83 -14.18 -21.56
N GLN A 98 7.62 -15.04 -20.91
CA GLN A 98 7.37 -15.50 -19.53
C GLN A 98 7.25 -14.30 -18.56
N ALA A 99 8.09 -13.27 -18.70
CA ALA A 99 8.04 -12.05 -17.87
C ALA A 99 6.74 -11.24 -18.02
N LEU A 100 5.97 -11.46 -19.09
CA LEU A 100 4.66 -10.84 -19.30
C LEU A 100 3.50 -11.76 -18.94
N ASN A 101 3.61 -13.04 -19.24
CA ASN A 101 2.57 -14.03 -18.96
C ASN A 101 2.44 -14.33 -17.47
N CYS A 102 3.57 -14.45 -16.78
CA CYS A 102 3.58 -14.88 -15.37
C CYS A 102 2.81 -16.19 -15.17
N THR A 103 3.17 -17.19 -15.96
CA THR A 103 2.52 -18.51 -16.02
C THR A 103 2.72 -19.31 -14.74
N ARG A 104 1.76 -20.16 -14.41
CA ARG A 104 1.82 -21.18 -13.35
C ARG A 104 1.20 -22.49 -13.80
N ALA A 105 1.46 -23.57 -13.05
CA ALA A 105 0.76 -24.82 -13.19
C ALA A 105 -0.65 -24.73 -12.56
N GLU A 106 -1.66 -25.22 -13.25
CA GLU A 106 -3.06 -25.24 -12.81
C GLU A 106 -3.66 -26.64 -12.96
N TYR A 107 -4.25 -27.17 -11.88
CA TYR A 107 -4.86 -28.50 -11.83
C TYR A 107 -6.40 -28.47 -11.74
N GLY A 108 -7.00 -27.28 -11.65
CA GLY A 108 -8.45 -27.11 -11.55
C GLY A 108 -9.02 -27.12 -10.13
N GLU A 109 -8.18 -27.22 -9.09
CA GLU A 109 -8.56 -27.30 -7.67
C GLU A 109 -8.20 -26.03 -6.88
N GLY A 110 -7.78 -24.98 -7.58
CA GLY A 110 -7.32 -23.73 -6.98
C GLY A 110 -5.80 -23.65 -6.78
N PRO A 111 -5.27 -22.45 -6.49
CA PRO A 111 -3.84 -22.20 -6.53
C PRO A 111 -3.06 -22.90 -5.41
N LEU A 112 -3.66 -23.14 -4.25
CA LEU A 112 -2.99 -23.77 -3.12
C LEU A 112 -2.77 -25.27 -3.39
N ASP A 113 -3.81 -25.99 -3.76
CA ASP A 113 -3.70 -27.41 -4.09
C ASP A 113 -2.88 -27.59 -5.38
N GLY A 114 -3.01 -26.68 -6.35
CA GLY A 114 -2.17 -26.63 -7.54
C GLY A 114 -0.68 -26.49 -7.21
N LEU A 115 -0.30 -25.60 -6.30
CA LEU A 115 1.07 -25.45 -5.85
C LEU A 115 1.60 -26.73 -5.19
N LEU A 116 0.83 -27.33 -4.27
CA LEU A 116 1.24 -28.55 -3.55
C LEU A 116 1.46 -29.73 -4.50
N ARG A 117 0.56 -29.92 -5.47
CA ARG A 117 0.68 -30.97 -6.51
C ARG A 117 1.87 -30.73 -7.42
N TYR A 118 2.10 -29.48 -7.84
CA TYR A 118 3.26 -29.12 -8.66
C TYR A 118 4.58 -29.40 -7.93
N LEU A 119 4.68 -28.99 -6.66
CA LEU A 119 5.87 -29.24 -5.84
C LEU A 119 6.11 -30.73 -5.53
N SER A 120 5.06 -31.55 -5.53
CA SER A 120 5.20 -33.00 -5.41
C SER A 120 5.66 -33.72 -6.70
N GLY A 121 5.80 -32.99 -7.80
CA GLY A 121 6.21 -33.51 -9.12
C GLY A 121 5.07 -34.19 -9.87
N GLU A 122 3.81 -33.91 -9.53
CA GLU A 122 2.67 -34.47 -10.24
C GLU A 122 2.55 -33.87 -11.65
N SER A 123 2.34 -34.70 -12.64
CA SER A 123 2.13 -34.30 -14.02
C SER A 123 0.65 -34.06 -14.33
N GLY A 124 0.34 -33.50 -15.51
CA GLY A 124 -1.04 -33.34 -15.99
C GLY A 124 -1.68 -32.00 -15.67
N PHE A 125 -0.87 -31.00 -15.32
CA PHE A 125 -1.33 -29.62 -15.21
C PHE A 125 -1.54 -28.97 -16.58
N ARG A 126 -2.32 -27.89 -16.61
CA ARG A 126 -2.36 -26.92 -17.71
C ARG A 126 -1.56 -25.69 -17.31
N GLU A 127 -1.02 -24.99 -18.30
CA GLU A 127 -0.45 -23.66 -18.08
C GLU A 127 -1.56 -22.64 -17.94
N GLU A 128 -1.46 -21.78 -16.92
CA GLU A 128 -2.36 -20.64 -16.73
C GLU A 128 -1.59 -19.34 -16.63
N ASP A 129 -1.87 -18.45 -17.59
CA ASP A 129 -1.27 -17.13 -17.71
C ASP A 129 -2.03 -16.08 -16.91
N TYR A 130 -1.33 -15.13 -16.31
CA TYR A 130 -1.94 -14.03 -15.57
C TYR A 130 -1.38 -12.67 -15.97
N THR A 131 -1.61 -12.27 -17.20
CA THR A 131 -0.92 -11.19 -17.92
C THR A 131 -1.27 -9.77 -17.46
N ARG A 132 -2.44 -9.53 -16.85
CA ARG A 132 -2.92 -8.18 -16.52
C ARG A 132 -2.23 -7.51 -15.34
N TYR A 133 -1.58 -8.27 -14.45
CA TYR A 133 -0.77 -7.74 -13.34
C TYR A 133 0.71 -7.67 -13.71
N TRP A 134 1.45 -6.80 -13.02
CA TRP A 134 2.91 -6.73 -13.20
C TRP A 134 3.64 -7.91 -12.57
N HIS A 135 3.14 -8.44 -11.46
CA HIS A 135 3.82 -9.47 -10.67
C HIS A 135 5.24 -9.08 -10.26
N GLY A 136 5.48 -7.78 -9.97
CA GLY A 136 6.79 -7.24 -9.63
C GLY A 136 7.41 -7.88 -8.38
N TYR A 137 6.60 -8.48 -7.51
CA TYR A 137 7.09 -9.27 -6.37
C TYR A 137 8.02 -10.41 -6.79
N LEU A 138 7.89 -10.94 -8.02
CA LEU A 138 8.77 -11.98 -8.54
C LEU A 138 10.24 -11.55 -8.65
N VAL A 139 10.49 -10.24 -8.82
CA VAL A 139 11.85 -9.67 -8.80
C VAL A 139 12.53 -9.89 -7.45
N VAL A 140 11.75 -10.05 -6.38
CA VAL A 140 12.24 -10.33 -5.03
C VAL A 140 12.14 -11.81 -4.70
N LEU A 141 10.99 -12.46 -4.96
CA LEU A 141 10.74 -13.85 -4.57
C LEU A 141 11.65 -14.85 -5.29
N LYS A 142 11.83 -14.70 -6.62
CA LYS A 142 12.67 -15.64 -7.36
C LYS A 142 14.12 -15.68 -6.84
N PRO A 143 14.86 -14.58 -6.68
CA PRO A 143 16.20 -14.63 -6.08
C PRO A 143 16.17 -15.05 -4.61
N PHE A 144 15.12 -14.76 -3.85
CA PHE A 144 14.99 -15.20 -2.46
C PHE A 144 14.89 -16.72 -2.37
N PHE A 145 14.01 -17.34 -3.13
CA PHE A 145 13.79 -18.78 -3.13
C PHE A 145 14.95 -19.59 -3.71
N LEU A 146 15.96 -18.98 -4.32
CA LEU A 146 17.21 -19.68 -4.66
C LEU A 146 18.00 -20.14 -3.42
N PHE A 147 17.80 -19.49 -2.27
CA PHE A 147 18.60 -19.68 -1.06
C PHE A 147 17.77 -20.05 0.16
N PHE A 148 16.50 -19.66 0.18
CA PHE A 148 15.60 -19.70 1.33
C PHE A 148 14.26 -20.33 0.97
N ASP A 149 13.51 -20.74 1.97
CA ASP A 149 12.17 -21.29 1.81
C ASP A 149 11.06 -20.28 2.20
N TYR A 150 9.81 -20.71 2.20
CA TYR A 150 8.67 -19.85 2.55
C TYR A 150 8.59 -19.52 4.06
N ALA A 151 9.07 -20.43 4.94
CA ALA A 151 9.15 -20.17 6.37
C ALA A 151 10.21 -19.10 6.67
N ASP A 152 11.36 -19.18 5.99
CA ASP A 152 12.41 -18.16 6.06
C ASP A 152 11.92 -16.79 5.61
N LEU A 153 11.10 -16.76 4.54
CA LEU A 153 10.50 -15.51 4.04
C LEU A 153 9.63 -14.86 5.11
N ARG A 154 8.75 -15.63 5.76
CA ARG A 154 7.94 -15.13 6.88
C ARG A 154 8.78 -14.60 8.02
N PHE A 155 9.85 -15.31 8.39
CA PHE A 155 10.77 -14.85 9.44
C PHE A 155 11.47 -13.54 9.06
N VAL A 156 12.00 -13.45 7.83
CA VAL A 156 12.66 -12.24 7.33
C VAL A 156 11.67 -11.06 7.29
N ASN A 157 10.44 -11.29 6.87
CA ASN A 157 9.39 -10.27 6.89
C ASN A 157 9.13 -9.74 8.30
N VAL A 158 9.02 -10.62 9.33
CA VAL A 158 8.86 -10.19 10.73
C VAL A 158 9.97 -9.22 11.15
N VAL A 159 11.22 -9.56 10.86
CA VAL A 159 12.37 -8.73 11.25
C VAL A 159 12.36 -7.39 10.48
N LEU A 160 12.21 -7.44 9.17
CA LEU A 160 12.27 -6.24 8.32
C LEU A 160 11.10 -5.29 8.58
N GLU A 161 9.87 -5.80 8.72
CA GLU A 161 8.70 -4.98 8.98
C GLU A 161 8.79 -4.30 10.35
N LEU A 162 9.25 -5.01 11.38
CA LEU A 162 9.51 -4.41 12.68
C LEU A 162 10.58 -3.31 12.60
N MET A 163 11.66 -3.53 11.84
CA MET A 163 12.69 -2.52 11.61
C MET A 163 12.12 -1.29 10.90
N LEU A 164 11.24 -1.45 9.92
CA LEU A 164 10.58 -0.35 9.21
C LEU A 164 9.72 0.48 10.17
N VAL A 165 8.93 -0.18 11.04
CA VAL A 165 8.11 0.50 12.05
C VAL A 165 9.01 1.31 13.00
N ILE A 166 10.09 0.69 13.52
CA ILE A 166 11.04 1.37 14.38
C ILE A 166 11.70 2.56 13.68
N CYS A 167 12.03 2.43 12.38
CA CYS A 167 12.61 3.52 11.60
C CYS A 167 11.65 4.72 11.44
N VAL A 168 10.38 4.49 11.11
CA VAL A 168 9.39 5.59 11.02
C VAL A 168 9.20 6.25 12.39
N PHE A 169 9.00 5.44 13.44
CA PHE A 169 8.87 5.93 14.81
C PHE A 169 10.06 6.80 15.22
N SER A 170 11.29 6.28 15.07
CA SER A 170 12.51 6.98 15.46
C SER A 170 12.70 8.29 14.70
N GLN A 171 12.31 8.34 13.43
CA GLN A 171 12.40 9.55 12.63
C GLN A 171 11.41 10.64 13.05
N LEU A 172 10.18 10.27 13.41
CA LEU A 172 9.20 11.19 13.97
C LEU A 172 9.62 11.64 15.38
N PHE A 173 9.97 10.70 16.24
CA PHE A 173 10.35 10.95 17.63
C PHE A 173 11.59 11.85 17.72
N GLY A 174 12.65 11.55 16.95
CA GLY A 174 13.89 12.31 16.95
C GLY A 174 13.76 13.73 16.37
N ARG A 175 12.65 14.05 15.67
CA ARG A 175 12.33 15.41 15.21
C ARG A 175 11.44 16.19 16.17
N GLY A 176 11.13 15.63 17.34
CA GLY A 176 10.26 16.27 18.33
C GLY A 176 8.76 16.01 18.13
N TYR A 177 8.35 15.17 17.16
CA TYR A 177 6.96 14.77 16.93
C TYR A 177 6.62 13.50 17.74
N GLN A 178 6.85 13.56 19.06
CA GLN A 178 6.73 12.40 19.95
C GLN A 178 5.30 11.84 20.01
N LYS A 179 4.29 12.70 20.08
CA LYS A 179 2.88 12.31 20.15
C LYS A 179 2.43 11.66 18.85
N GLU A 180 2.85 12.22 17.71
CA GLU A 180 2.58 11.68 16.39
C GLU A 180 3.32 10.36 16.17
N ALA A 181 4.53 10.20 16.72
CA ALA A 181 5.27 8.94 16.68
C ALA A 181 4.52 7.83 17.41
N TRP A 182 3.98 8.09 18.61
CA TRP A 182 3.13 7.12 19.30
C TRP A 182 1.80 6.90 18.59
N GLY A 183 1.20 7.96 18.03
CA GLY A 183 0.02 7.85 17.19
C GLY A 183 0.23 6.94 15.97
N TYR A 184 1.41 7.00 15.37
CA TYR A 184 1.80 6.08 14.30
C TYR A 184 1.86 4.62 14.79
N VAL A 185 2.50 4.35 15.94
CA VAL A 185 2.54 2.98 16.52
C VAL A 185 1.12 2.45 16.76
N VAL A 186 0.24 3.27 17.34
CA VAL A 186 -1.17 2.89 17.53
C VAL A 186 -1.81 2.54 16.19
N SER A 187 -1.58 3.34 15.13
CA SER A 187 -2.15 3.07 13.80
C SER A 187 -1.67 1.75 13.19
N VAL A 188 -0.42 1.36 13.45
CA VAL A 188 0.11 0.05 13.05
C VAL A 188 -0.60 -1.09 13.79
N LEU A 189 -0.90 -0.91 15.10
CA LEU A 189 -1.64 -1.92 15.86
C LEU A 189 -3.06 -2.16 15.29
N PHE A 190 -3.69 -1.15 14.72
CA PHE A 190 -5.02 -1.24 14.11
C PHE A 190 -5.09 -2.02 12.79
N ILE A 191 -3.97 -2.44 12.22
CA ILE A 191 -3.94 -3.25 10.98
C ILE A 191 -3.50 -4.69 11.24
N MET A 192 -3.52 -5.14 12.49
CA MET A 192 -3.11 -6.49 12.91
C MET A 192 -1.70 -6.85 12.42
N PRO A 193 -0.65 -6.19 12.95
CA PRO A 193 0.71 -6.31 12.44
C PRO A 193 1.31 -7.71 12.61
N VAL A 194 0.75 -8.55 13.47
CA VAL A 194 1.24 -9.93 13.70
C VAL A 194 0.99 -10.85 12.51
N VAL A 195 0.04 -10.54 11.63
CA VAL A 195 -0.26 -11.39 10.46
C VAL A 195 0.30 -10.84 9.15
N ILE A 196 0.69 -9.57 9.11
CA ILE A 196 1.22 -8.95 7.89
C ILE A 196 2.46 -9.70 7.40
N PRO A 197 3.50 -9.96 8.22
CA PRO A 197 4.71 -10.66 7.78
C PRO A 197 4.48 -12.13 7.43
N LEU A 198 3.34 -12.70 7.81
CA LEU A 198 3.00 -14.10 7.52
C LEU A 198 2.37 -14.29 6.14
N SER A 199 2.04 -13.20 5.43
CA SER A 199 1.52 -13.22 4.07
C SER A 199 2.34 -12.33 3.15
N ILE A 200 2.76 -12.86 2.00
CA ILE A 200 3.48 -12.10 0.97
C ILE A 200 2.63 -10.92 0.50
N GLN A 201 1.36 -11.20 0.24
CA GLN A 201 0.41 -10.22 -0.26
C GLN A 201 0.28 -9.02 0.68
N PHE A 202 0.19 -9.24 1.99
CA PHE A 202 0.04 -8.14 2.96
C PHE A 202 1.34 -7.36 3.14
N SER A 203 2.48 -8.06 3.14
CA SER A 203 3.81 -7.49 3.32
C SER A 203 4.17 -6.48 2.22
N ILE A 204 3.75 -6.69 0.98
CA ILE A 204 4.15 -5.88 -0.18
C ILE A 204 3.78 -4.39 0.01
N ILE A 205 2.51 -4.10 0.26
CA ILE A 205 2.08 -2.70 0.47
C ILE A 205 2.61 -2.14 1.78
N PHE A 206 2.82 -2.98 2.78
CA PHE A 206 3.49 -2.57 4.00
C PHE A 206 4.90 -2.03 3.70
N TYR A 207 5.70 -2.77 2.93
CA TYR A 207 7.04 -2.32 2.49
C TYR A 207 6.97 -1.00 1.71
N VAL A 208 6.15 -0.92 0.67
CA VAL A 208 6.02 0.29 -0.16
C VAL A 208 5.65 1.50 0.69
N THR A 209 4.67 1.34 1.57
CA THR A 209 4.17 2.41 2.45
C THR A 209 5.25 2.93 3.40
N HIS A 210 5.92 2.02 4.10
CA HIS A 210 6.88 2.39 5.14
C HIS A 210 8.20 2.88 4.58
N ILE A 211 8.68 2.29 3.47
CA ILE A 211 9.87 2.79 2.75
C ILE A 211 9.60 4.21 2.23
N ALA A 212 8.43 4.45 1.65
CA ALA A 212 8.04 5.79 1.19
C ALA A 212 8.01 6.80 2.35
N ALA A 213 7.41 6.44 3.49
CA ALA A 213 7.38 7.28 4.68
C ALA A 213 8.80 7.59 5.21
N ILE A 214 9.67 6.57 5.30
CA ILE A 214 11.06 6.71 5.74
C ILE A 214 11.84 7.64 4.79
N VAL A 215 11.72 7.44 3.48
CA VAL A 215 12.40 8.28 2.47
C VAL A 215 11.90 9.72 2.57
N LEU A 216 10.59 9.93 2.68
CA LEU A 216 9.99 11.25 2.87
C LEU A 216 10.56 11.93 4.12
N LEU A 217 10.47 11.27 5.27
CA LEU A 217 10.96 11.81 6.54
C LEU A 217 12.46 12.12 6.48
N LYS A 218 13.27 11.19 5.95
CA LYS A 218 14.74 11.31 5.91
C LYS A 218 15.22 12.36 4.91
N ARG A 219 14.54 12.47 3.76
CA ARG A 219 14.95 13.30 2.62
C ARG A 219 14.05 14.52 2.40
N TYR A 220 13.21 14.89 3.38
CA TYR A 220 12.23 15.97 3.26
C TYR A 220 12.83 17.24 2.64
N HIS A 221 13.93 17.77 3.18
CA HIS A 221 14.57 18.98 2.67
C HIS A 221 15.07 18.87 1.23
N GLN A 222 15.35 17.67 0.74
CA GLN A 222 15.82 17.43 -0.63
C GLN A 222 14.68 17.29 -1.63
N ILE A 223 13.51 16.80 -1.18
CA ILE A 223 12.33 16.54 -2.01
C ILE A 223 11.19 17.55 -1.81
N MET A 224 11.35 18.54 -0.88
CA MET A 224 10.32 19.55 -0.58
C MET A 224 10.02 20.49 -1.74
N ASP A 225 10.89 20.56 -2.77
CA ASP A 225 10.55 21.21 -4.03
C ASP A 225 9.32 20.55 -4.66
N ARG A 226 8.33 21.37 -5.03
CA ARG A 226 7.03 20.90 -5.55
C ARG A 226 7.17 19.85 -6.67
N LYS A 227 8.12 20.04 -7.57
CA LYS A 227 8.33 19.16 -8.71
C LYS A 227 8.85 17.79 -8.26
N ARG A 228 9.84 17.75 -7.38
CA ARG A 228 10.42 16.51 -6.85
C ARG A 228 9.39 15.78 -6.02
N MET A 229 8.58 16.48 -5.23
CA MET A 229 7.52 15.91 -4.43
C MET A 229 6.44 15.24 -5.31
N LEU A 230 6.03 15.87 -6.41
CA LEU A 230 5.11 15.26 -7.38
C LEU A 230 5.70 13.97 -7.97
N LEU A 231 6.94 13.99 -8.45
CA LEU A 231 7.59 12.80 -9.00
C LEU A 231 7.80 11.70 -7.95
N PHE A 232 8.05 12.07 -6.68
CA PHE A 232 8.16 11.12 -5.59
C PHE A 232 6.84 10.40 -5.34
N PHE A 233 5.71 11.12 -5.25
CA PHE A 233 4.40 10.49 -5.08
C PHE A 233 3.97 9.69 -6.32
N GLN A 234 4.33 10.13 -7.52
CA GLN A 234 4.15 9.32 -8.73
C GLN A 234 4.92 8.00 -8.63
N LEU A 235 6.19 8.03 -8.18
CA LEU A 235 7.00 6.83 -8.01
C LEU A 235 6.41 5.87 -6.97
N ILE A 236 5.85 6.39 -5.87
CA ILE A 236 5.13 5.56 -4.89
C ILE A 236 3.94 4.85 -5.55
N GLY A 237 3.13 5.57 -6.33
CA GLY A 237 2.01 4.98 -7.06
C GLY A 237 2.46 3.91 -8.06
N MET A 238 3.53 4.18 -8.81
CA MET A 238 4.13 3.20 -9.74
C MET A 238 4.63 1.96 -9.00
N ALA A 239 5.30 2.12 -7.85
CA ALA A 239 5.79 0.99 -7.05
C ALA A 239 4.62 0.17 -6.49
N ALA A 240 3.56 0.81 -5.98
CA ALA A 240 2.36 0.11 -5.54
C ALA A 240 1.74 -0.70 -6.68
N SER A 241 1.58 -0.12 -7.87
CA SER A 241 1.07 -0.83 -9.05
C SER A 241 1.96 -1.98 -9.51
N PHE A 242 3.28 -1.83 -9.42
CA PHE A 242 4.24 -2.82 -9.89
C PHE A 242 4.31 -4.06 -8.98
N PHE A 243 4.32 -3.84 -7.67
CA PHE A 243 4.55 -4.90 -6.70
C PHE A 243 3.26 -5.52 -6.15
N ASP A 244 2.17 -4.74 -6.01
CA ASP A 244 0.96 -5.13 -5.31
C ASP A 244 -0.08 -5.86 -6.18
N PHE A 245 -0.84 -6.71 -5.53
CA PHE A 245 -1.94 -7.49 -6.10
C PHE A 245 -3.32 -6.88 -5.77
N LEU A 246 -3.41 -5.54 -5.70
CA LEU A 246 -4.61 -4.80 -5.34
C LEU A 246 -5.06 -5.02 -3.87
N THR A 247 -4.10 -5.09 -2.95
CA THR A 247 -4.37 -5.41 -1.55
C THR A 247 -5.00 -4.22 -0.80
N TYR A 248 -4.18 -3.23 -0.44
CA TYR A 248 -4.61 -1.98 0.22
C TYR A 248 -3.75 -0.78 -0.19
N PRO A 249 -3.64 -0.51 -1.52
CA PRO A 249 -2.65 0.43 -2.06
C PRO A 249 -2.82 1.87 -1.57
N ALA A 250 -4.03 2.27 -1.15
CA ALA A 250 -4.31 3.60 -0.61
C ALA A 250 -3.47 3.96 0.62
N ALA A 251 -2.97 2.96 1.39
CA ALA A 251 -2.06 3.19 2.50
C ALA A 251 -0.75 3.82 2.04
N SER A 252 -0.22 3.42 0.86
CA SER A 252 1.01 3.95 0.29
C SER A 252 0.93 5.43 -0.11
N LEU A 253 -0.26 5.96 -0.33
CA LEU A 253 -0.53 7.38 -0.49
C LEU A 253 -0.71 8.06 0.87
N GLY A 254 -1.58 7.49 1.70
CA GLY A 254 -2.10 8.16 2.89
C GLY A 254 -1.07 8.33 3.99
N VAL A 255 -0.33 7.27 4.35
CA VAL A 255 0.67 7.35 5.44
C VAL A 255 1.78 8.37 5.14
N PRO A 256 2.40 8.40 3.94
CA PRO A 256 3.34 9.47 3.58
C PRO A 256 2.71 10.87 3.59
N LEU A 257 1.43 11.03 3.19
CA LEU A 257 0.74 12.32 3.28
C LEU A 257 0.54 12.78 4.72
N VAL A 258 0.20 11.87 5.66
CA VAL A 258 0.13 12.22 7.09
C VAL A 258 1.50 12.68 7.58
N CYS A 259 2.57 11.91 7.29
CA CYS A 259 3.94 12.31 7.64
C CYS A 259 4.30 13.70 7.09
N LEU A 260 3.90 14.00 5.84
CA LEU A 260 4.12 15.31 5.23
C LEU A 260 3.40 16.43 5.98
N MET A 261 2.13 16.22 6.37
CA MET A 261 1.35 17.21 7.13
C MET A 261 1.87 17.42 8.55
N VAL A 262 2.51 16.41 9.13
CA VAL A 262 3.24 16.56 10.41
C VAL A 262 4.45 17.47 10.25
N LEU A 263 5.21 17.35 9.15
CA LEU A 263 6.40 18.17 8.88
C LEU A 263 6.06 19.62 8.46
N GLU A 264 4.89 19.84 7.84
CA GLU A 264 4.52 21.13 7.22
C GLU A 264 3.45 21.89 8.02
N ASN A 265 3.63 21.97 9.34
CA ASN A 265 2.63 22.52 10.24
C ASN A 265 2.30 24.00 9.97
N ASP A 266 3.30 24.80 9.56
CA ASP A 266 3.18 26.26 9.45
C ASP A 266 2.57 26.76 8.13
N ARG A 267 2.19 25.86 7.20
CA ARG A 267 1.61 26.26 5.91
C ARG A 267 0.14 26.65 6.05
N LYS A 268 -0.30 27.59 5.17
CA LYS A 268 -1.70 27.99 5.08
C LYS A 268 -2.60 26.80 4.68
N LEU A 269 -3.78 26.73 5.26
CA LEU A 269 -4.77 25.67 5.02
C LEU A 269 -5.00 25.36 3.52
N LEU A 270 -5.23 26.41 2.72
CA LEU A 270 -5.52 26.25 1.29
C LEU A 270 -4.32 25.65 0.52
N ASP A 271 -3.09 25.98 0.93
CA ASP A 271 -1.88 25.46 0.30
C ASP A 271 -1.67 23.97 0.68
N LYS A 272 -1.97 23.57 1.93
CA LYS A 272 -2.00 22.18 2.39
C LYS A 272 -3.01 21.36 1.58
N ILE A 273 -4.25 21.86 1.41
CA ILE A 273 -5.30 21.18 0.64
C ILE A 273 -4.88 21.01 -0.83
N LYS A 274 -4.40 22.08 -1.47
CA LYS A 274 -3.90 22.02 -2.86
C LYS A 274 -2.76 21.01 -3.01
N GLN A 275 -1.88 20.94 -2.04
CA GLN A 275 -0.77 19.99 -2.04
C GLN A 275 -1.27 18.55 -1.94
N ILE A 276 -2.16 18.24 -0.98
CA ILE A 276 -2.78 16.92 -0.84
C ILE A 276 -3.41 16.48 -2.17
N VAL A 277 -4.23 17.35 -2.77
CA VAL A 277 -4.90 17.04 -4.05
C VAL A 277 -3.87 16.81 -5.16
N CYS A 278 -2.87 17.67 -5.32
CA CYS A 278 -1.86 17.50 -6.37
C CYS A 278 -1.03 16.23 -6.19
N LEU A 279 -0.67 15.87 -4.96
CA LEU A 279 0.10 14.66 -4.66
C LEU A 279 -0.74 13.40 -4.83
N SER A 280 -2.02 13.44 -4.45
CA SER A 280 -2.96 12.33 -4.70
C SER A 280 -3.17 12.08 -6.19
N ILE A 281 -3.30 13.15 -7.00
CA ILE A 281 -3.38 13.04 -8.46
C ILE A 281 -2.08 12.46 -9.01
N SER A 282 -0.92 12.89 -8.51
CA SER A 282 0.38 12.41 -8.99
C SER A 282 0.58 10.93 -8.65
N TRP A 283 0.19 10.49 -7.45
CA TRP A 283 0.18 9.09 -7.04
C TRP A 283 -0.79 8.27 -7.90
N GLY A 284 -2.04 8.76 -8.08
CA GLY A 284 -3.05 8.08 -8.90
C GLY A 284 -2.63 7.94 -10.37
N PHE A 285 -1.99 8.98 -10.93
CA PHE A 285 -1.38 8.90 -12.26
C PHE A 285 -0.28 7.83 -12.31
N GLY A 286 0.64 7.81 -11.34
CA GLY A 286 1.69 6.80 -11.26
C GLY A 286 1.12 5.39 -11.17
N TYR A 287 0.14 5.19 -10.30
CA TYR A 287 -0.54 3.92 -10.09
C TYR A 287 -1.27 3.42 -11.34
N GLY A 288 -2.17 4.23 -11.89
CA GLY A 288 -2.98 3.83 -13.05
C GLY A 288 -2.19 3.74 -14.36
N ALA A 289 -1.24 4.69 -14.59
CA ALA A 289 -0.45 4.68 -15.79
C ALA A 289 0.59 3.54 -15.83
N MET A 290 1.10 3.11 -14.67
CA MET A 290 1.98 1.94 -14.59
C MET A 290 1.22 0.66 -14.98
N TRP A 291 -0.03 0.48 -14.52
CA TRP A 291 -0.94 -0.59 -14.96
C TRP A 291 -1.18 -0.52 -16.47
N ALA A 292 -1.57 0.63 -16.99
CA ALA A 292 -1.79 0.84 -18.43
C ALA A 292 -0.54 0.49 -19.25
N GLY A 293 0.64 0.85 -18.75
CA GLY A 293 1.92 0.50 -19.36
C GLY A 293 2.11 -1.02 -19.49
N LYS A 294 1.76 -1.80 -18.46
CA LYS A 294 1.78 -3.28 -18.53
C LYS A 294 0.83 -3.79 -19.60
N TRP A 295 -0.41 -3.30 -19.64
CA TRP A 295 -1.42 -3.79 -20.58
C TRP A 295 -1.06 -3.48 -22.03
N VAL A 296 -0.57 -2.26 -22.30
CA VAL A 296 -0.09 -1.88 -23.64
C VAL A 296 1.10 -2.76 -24.05
N LEU A 297 2.09 -2.90 -23.15
CA LEU A 297 3.28 -3.70 -23.43
C LEU A 297 2.91 -5.17 -23.69
N SER A 298 2.06 -5.77 -22.85
CA SER A 298 1.62 -7.15 -23.01
C SER A 298 0.80 -7.34 -24.29
N THR A 299 -0.13 -6.44 -24.58
CA THR A 299 -0.94 -6.51 -25.82
C THR A 299 -0.07 -6.46 -27.07
N VAL A 300 0.94 -5.57 -27.09
CA VAL A 300 1.83 -5.42 -28.26
C VAL A 300 2.78 -6.62 -28.43
N ILE A 301 3.34 -7.12 -27.33
CA ILE A 301 4.38 -8.16 -27.37
C ILE A 301 3.75 -9.56 -27.51
N LEU A 302 2.70 -9.84 -26.75
CA LEU A 302 2.03 -11.16 -26.75
C LEU A 302 1.05 -11.34 -27.91
N GLN A 303 0.67 -10.24 -28.58
CA GLN A 303 -0.35 -10.23 -29.66
C GLN A 303 -1.72 -10.72 -29.16
N ASP A 304 -2.00 -10.53 -27.85
CA ASP A 304 -3.26 -10.86 -27.20
C ASP A 304 -3.90 -9.58 -26.62
N ASN A 305 -5.20 -9.51 -26.52
CA ASN A 305 -5.92 -8.28 -26.12
C ASN A 305 -6.03 -8.14 -24.59
N VAL A 306 -4.89 -7.99 -23.94
CA VAL A 306 -4.79 -7.82 -22.48
C VAL A 306 -5.50 -6.54 -21.98
N ILE A 307 -5.61 -5.51 -22.84
CA ILE A 307 -6.30 -4.26 -22.50
C ILE A 307 -7.81 -4.52 -22.27
N LEU A 308 -8.47 -5.29 -23.12
CA LEU A 308 -9.89 -5.59 -22.94
C LEU A 308 -10.15 -6.45 -21.71
N ASP A 309 -9.32 -7.47 -21.45
CA ASP A 309 -9.39 -8.27 -20.23
C ASP A 309 -9.26 -7.37 -18.98
N ALA A 310 -8.24 -6.52 -18.95
CA ALA A 310 -8.01 -5.61 -17.83
C ALA A 310 -9.17 -4.63 -17.61
N LEU A 311 -9.74 -4.05 -18.67
CA LEU A 311 -10.89 -3.14 -18.58
C LEU A 311 -12.14 -3.86 -18.06
N SER A 312 -12.39 -5.11 -18.48
CA SER A 312 -13.50 -5.91 -17.97
C SER A 312 -13.37 -6.16 -16.47
N GLN A 313 -12.16 -6.49 -16.01
CA GLN A 313 -11.85 -6.70 -14.58
C GLN A 313 -11.97 -5.42 -13.77
N ILE A 314 -11.56 -4.25 -14.30
CA ILE A 314 -11.78 -2.97 -13.63
C ILE A 314 -13.28 -2.72 -13.49
N SER A 315 -14.05 -2.90 -14.55
CA SER A 315 -15.51 -2.71 -14.51
C SER A 315 -16.16 -3.60 -13.45
N MET A 316 -15.77 -4.86 -13.35
CA MET A 316 -16.27 -5.78 -12.33
C MET A 316 -15.88 -5.33 -10.92
N ARG A 317 -14.59 -5.07 -10.67
CA ARG A 317 -14.07 -4.74 -9.33
C ARG A 317 -14.50 -3.37 -8.82
N SER A 318 -14.80 -2.44 -9.72
CA SER A 318 -15.37 -1.12 -9.41
C SER A 318 -16.90 -1.12 -9.38
N SER A 319 -17.56 -2.24 -9.69
CA SER A 319 -18.99 -2.35 -9.61
C SER A 319 -19.46 -2.30 -8.15
N HIS A 320 -20.76 -2.10 -7.98
CA HIS A 320 -21.43 -2.19 -6.69
C HIS A 320 -22.41 -3.37 -6.72
N VAL A 321 -21.94 -4.51 -7.25
CA VAL A 321 -22.72 -5.75 -7.34
C VAL A 321 -21.85 -6.91 -6.82
N GLN A 322 -22.40 -7.67 -5.89
CA GLN A 322 -21.80 -8.88 -5.36
C GLN A 322 -22.79 -10.05 -5.45
N GLU A 323 -22.42 -11.13 -6.13
CA GLU A 323 -23.28 -12.33 -6.32
C GLU A 323 -24.67 -12.01 -6.89
N GLY A 324 -24.77 -10.96 -7.71
CA GLY A 324 -26.03 -10.50 -8.31
C GLY A 324 -26.83 -9.52 -7.45
N GLU A 325 -26.42 -9.27 -6.21
CA GLU A 325 -27.06 -8.29 -5.32
C GLU A 325 -26.38 -6.92 -5.39
N GLN A 326 -27.18 -5.86 -5.27
CA GLN A 326 -26.67 -4.48 -5.18
C GLN A 326 -26.09 -4.22 -3.81
N ILE A 327 -24.82 -3.81 -3.77
CA ILE A 327 -24.15 -3.33 -2.55
C ILE A 327 -24.03 -1.82 -2.59
N THR A 328 -24.25 -1.15 -1.46
CA THR A 328 -24.04 0.31 -1.38
C THR A 328 -22.60 0.65 -1.01
N MET A 329 -22.19 1.89 -1.29
CA MET A 329 -20.91 2.39 -0.76
C MET A 329 -20.84 2.29 0.77
N LEU A 330 -21.96 2.52 1.44
CA LEU A 330 -22.03 2.43 2.90
C LEU A 330 -21.77 0.99 3.39
N ASP A 331 -22.34 -0.01 2.71
CA ASP A 331 -22.11 -1.42 3.05
C ASP A 331 -20.62 -1.77 2.95
N THR A 332 -19.96 -1.32 1.88
CA THR A 332 -18.50 -1.51 1.69
C THR A 332 -17.70 -0.82 2.79
N TRP A 333 -18.05 0.41 3.16
CA TRP A 333 -17.39 1.15 4.24
C TRP A 333 -17.58 0.47 5.58
N LEU A 334 -18.81 0.10 5.93
CA LEU A 334 -19.13 -0.56 7.20
C LEU A 334 -18.42 -1.90 7.31
N ARG A 335 -18.39 -2.69 6.25
CA ARG A 335 -17.73 -4.00 6.22
C ARG A 335 -16.20 -3.92 6.44
N ASN A 336 -15.55 -2.85 5.97
CA ASN A 336 -14.13 -2.62 6.25
C ASN A 336 -13.87 -2.03 7.65
N VAL A 337 -14.83 -1.28 8.21
CA VAL A 337 -14.70 -0.69 9.55
C VAL A 337 -15.10 -1.68 10.64
N GLU A 338 -15.91 -2.70 10.34
CA GLU A 338 -16.45 -3.65 11.34
C GLU A 338 -15.36 -4.38 12.14
N PHE A 339 -14.15 -4.58 11.55
CA PHE A 339 -13.01 -5.14 12.29
C PHE A 339 -12.65 -4.35 13.53
N TYR A 340 -12.89 -3.05 13.54
CA TYR A 340 -12.58 -2.19 14.68
C TYR A 340 -13.60 -2.34 15.82
N PHE A 341 -14.69 -3.07 15.60
CA PHE A 341 -15.63 -3.50 16.66
C PHE A 341 -15.23 -4.84 17.28
N GLU A 342 -14.19 -5.51 16.81
CA GLU A 342 -13.59 -6.63 17.52
C GLU A 342 -13.04 -6.15 18.88
N LYS A 343 -13.18 -6.98 19.92
CA LYS A 343 -12.90 -6.59 21.32
C LYS A 343 -11.56 -5.89 21.54
N PRO A 344 -10.42 -6.32 20.93
CA PRO A 344 -9.14 -5.64 21.14
C PRO A 344 -9.13 -4.18 20.68
N TYR A 345 -9.80 -3.90 19.56
CA TYR A 345 -9.84 -2.55 18.99
C TYR A 345 -10.82 -1.63 19.69
N LEU A 346 -11.95 -2.15 20.19
CA LEU A 346 -12.94 -1.35 20.94
C LEU A 346 -12.30 -0.63 22.12
N ILE A 347 -11.44 -1.30 22.87
CA ILE A 347 -10.75 -0.71 24.02
C ILE A 347 -9.88 0.46 23.56
N LEU A 348 -9.11 0.28 22.48
CA LEU A 348 -8.28 1.33 21.93
C LEU A 348 -9.11 2.52 21.42
N ILE A 349 -10.22 2.26 20.72
CA ILE A 349 -11.13 3.30 20.22
C ILE A 349 -11.71 4.09 21.39
N VAL A 350 -12.20 3.44 22.44
CA VAL A 350 -12.77 4.11 23.62
C VAL A 350 -11.72 5.01 24.27
N VAL A 351 -10.50 4.53 24.44
CA VAL A 351 -9.40 5.34 25.01
C VAL A 351 -9.11 6.55 24.10
N CYS A 352 -9.00 6.36 22.78
CA CYS A 352 -8.78 7.46 21.84
C CYS A 352 -9.89 8.50 21.87
N VAL A 353 -11.16 8.07 21.93
CA VAL A 353 -12.34 8.95 22.02
C VAL A 353 -12.32 9.75 23.33
N ILE A 354 -12.07 9.11 24.47
CA ILE A 354 -11.95 9.79 25.76
C ILE A 354 -10.85 10.86 25.72
N LEU A 355 -9.68 10.51 25.21
CA LEU A 355 -8.58 11.47 25.05
C LEU A 355 -8.96 12.62 24.14
N ALA A 356 -9.58 12.35 22.98
CA ALA A 356 -10.02 13.39 22.04
C ALA A 356 -11.02 14.35 22.70
N VAL A 357 -12.03 13.83 23.40
CA VAL A 357 -13.03 14.64 24.13
C VAL A 357 -12.36 15.49 25.22
N ALA A 358 -11.48 14.89 26.02
CA ALA A 358 -10.72 15.62 27.05
C ALA A 358 -9.87 16.75 26.43
N GLY A 359 -9.21 16.51 25.30
CA GLY A 359 -8.45 17.50 24.55
C GLY A 359 -9.31 18.66 24.04
N ILE A 360 -10.47 18.37 23.44
CA ILE A 360 -11.45 19.37 23.00
C ILE A 360 -11.95 20.22 24.17
N MET A 361 -12.30 19.59 25.28
CA MET A 361 -12.77 20.29 26.46
C MET A 361 -11.72 21.24 27.04
N ARG A 362 -10.45 20.80 27.07
CA ARG A 362 -9.33 21.61 27.58
C ARG A 362 -9.02 22.82 26.70
N ASN A 363 -9.15 22.68 25.36
CA ASN A 363 -8.72 23.68 24.38
C ASN A 363 -9.87 24.46 23.70
N ARG A 364 -11.07 24.53 24.32
CA ARG A 364 -12.28 25.16 23.75
C ARG A 364 -12.06 26.55 23.16
N LYS A 365 -11.17 27.36 23.76
CA LYS A 365 -10.92 28.74 23.35
C LYS A 365 -10.02 28.85 22.09
N GLN A 366 -9.29 27.79 21.74
CA GLN A 366 -8.33 27.76 20.62
C GLN A 366 -8.82 26.94 19.41
N ILE A 367 -10.05 26.40 19.46
CA ILE A 367 -10.60 25.49 18.43
C ILE A 367 -10.51 26.06 17.00
N LYS A 368 -10.70 27.37 16.81
CA LYS A 368 -10.61 27.97 15.45
C LYS A 368 -9.24 27.83 14.80
N TRP A 369 -8.16 27.94 15.58
CA TRP A 369 -6.78 27.77 15.10
C TRP A 369 -6.45 26.29 14.83
N ILE A 370 -6.99 25.40 15.68
CA ILE A 370 -6.82 23.97 15.55
C ILE A 370 -7.51 23.44 14.30
N LEU A 371 -8.69 23.97 13.90
CA LEU A 371 -9.42 23.52 12.71
C LEU A 371 -8.60 23.66 11.42
N ALA A 372 -7.77 24.70 11.28
CA ALA A 372 -6.92 24.86 10.10
C ALA A 372 -5.88 23.75 9.95
N ASP A 373 -5.46 23.12 11.04
CA ASP A 373 -4.51 22.02 11.04
C ASP A 373 -5.20 20.65 10.98
N VAL A 374 -6.43 20.56 11.46
CA VAL A 374 -7.23 19.32 11.49
C VAL A 374 -7.82 18.99 10.11
N ILE A 375 -8.31 19.99 9.36
CA ILE A 375 -8.97 19.78 8.06
C ILE A 375 -8.08 19.00 7.07
N PRO A 376 -6.80 19.29 6.86
CA PRO A 376 -5.93 18.52 5.98
C PRO A 376 -5.83 17.05 6.39
N LEU A 377 -5.74 16.76 7.69
CA LEU A 377 -5.67 15.41 8.22
C LEU A 377 -7.01 14.65 8.04
N LEU A 378 -8.16 15.32 8.18
CA LEU A 378 -9.47 14.75 7.89
C LEU A 378 -9.62 14.39 6.41
N ILE A 379 -9.12 15.24 5.50
CA ILE A 379 -9.11 14.94 4.06
C ILE A 379 -8.27 13.69 3.79
N ILE A 380 -7.11 13.55 4.42
CA ILE A 380 -6.27 12.38 4.27
C ILE A 380 -6.93 11.14 4.89
N ALA A 381 -7.57 11.29 6.06
CA ALA A 381 -8.32 10.20 6.69
C ALA A 381 -9.47 9.66 5.83
N ALA A 382 -9.99 10.46 4.90
CA ALA A 382 -11.04 10.05 3.97
C ALA A 382 -10.51 9.26 2.74
N ILE A 383 -9.19 9.22 2.50
CA ILE A 383 -8.60 8.55 1.31
C ILE A 383 -8.98 7.06 1.23
N PRO A 384 -8.91 6.24 2.30
CA PRO A 384 -9.33 4.85 2.23
C PRO A 384 -10.81 4.69 1.85
N PHE A 385 -11.68 5.55 2.35
CA PHE A 385 -13.11 5.52 2.03
C PHE A 385 -13.38 5.90 0.57
N ALA A 386 -12.62 6.85 0.01
CA ALA A 386 -12.66 7.15 -1.42
C ALA A 386 -12.18 5.96 -2.26
N TRP A 387 -11.15 5.23 -1.79
CA TRP A 387 -10.70 3.99 -2.43
C TRP A 387 -11.78 2.91 -2.40
N TYR A 388 -12.44 2.68 -1.26
CA TYR A 388 -13.53 1.71 -1.14
C TYR A 388 -14.72 2.07 -2.01
N ALA A 389 -15.01 3.35 -2.20
CA ALA A 389 -16.04 3.79 -3.14
C ALA A 389 -15.66 3.54 -4.60
N PHE A 390 -14.37 3.68 -4.94
CA PHE A 390 -13.84 3.42 -6.28
C PHE A 390 -13.78 1.92 -6.60
N ALA A 391 -13.26 1.10 -5.68
CA ALA A 391 -13.12 -0.35 -5.83
C ALA A 391 -14.18 -1.08 -4.99
N GLY A 392 -15.46 -0.79 -5.23
CA GLY A 392 -16.58 -1.17 -4.37
C GLY A 392 -16.71 -2.68 -4.18
N GLN A 393 -16.89 -3.44 -5.26
CA GLN A 393 -17.02 -4.90 -5.21
C GLN A 393 -15.76 -5.55 -4.59
N HIS A 394 -14.57 -5.15 -5.07
CA HIS A 394 -13.31 -5.69 -4.55
C HIS A 394 -13.13 -5.44 -3.05
N SER A 395 -13.41 -4.22 -2.57
CA SER A 395 -13.25 -3.86 -1.17
C SER A 395 -14.30 -4.46 -0.27
N TYR A 396 -15.48 -4.78 -0.81
CA TYR A 396 -16.55 -5.48 -0.09
C TYR A 396 -16.22 -6.97 0.06
N GLU A 397 -15.82 -7.62 -1.04
CA GLU A 397 -15.49 -9.04 -1.06
C GLU A 397 -14.25 -9.34 -0.21
N HIS A 398 -13.19 -8.56 -0.39
CA HIS A 398 -11.90 -8.79 0.26
C HIS A 398 -11.67 -7.93 1.50
N HIS A 399 -12.72 -7.63 2.27
CA HIS A 399 -12.67 -6.77 3.44
C HIS A 399 -11.61 -7.20 4.48
N TRP A 400 -11.32 -8.51 4.61
CA TRP A 400 -10.36 -9.04 5.58
C TRP A 400 -8.91 -8.57 5.37
N PHE A 401 -8.58 -8.04 4.20
CA PHE A 401 -7.28 -7.41 3.99
C PHE A 401 -7.38 -5.94 3.57
N THR A 402 -8.42 -5.52 2.84
CA THR A 402 -8.54 -4.13 2.37
C THR A 402 -8.74 -3.14 3.53
N TYR A 403 -9.30 -3.57 4.69
CA TYR A 403 -9.43 -2.73 5.86
C TYR A 403 -8.10 -2.15 6.35
N ARG A 404 -6.96 -2.77 6.03
CA ARG A 404 -5.63 -2.28 6.40
C ARG A 404 -5.29 -0.92 5.78
N ALA A 405 -6.00 -0.49 4.72
CA ALA A 405 -5.89 0.88 4.21
C ALA A 405 -6.25 1.93 5.27
N LEU A 406 -7.10 1.57 6.26
CA LEU A 406 -7.52 2.43 7.37
C LEU A 406 -6.37 2.80 8.33
N ILE A 407 -5.16 2.23 8.19
CA ILE A 407 -3.95 2.75 8.87
C ILE A 407 -3.80 4.25 8.64
N THR A 408 -4.13 4.72 7.43
CA THR A 408 -4.14 6.14 7.06
C THR A 408 -5.10 6.94 7.92
N SER A 409 -6.35 6.47 8.04
CA SER A 409 -7.39 7.14 8.81
C SER A 409 -7.05 7.18 10.30
N VAL A 410 -6.59 6.06 10.85
CA VAL A 410 -6.18 5.98 12.26
C VAL A 410 -5.00 6.89 12.53
N PHE A 411 -3.96 6.85 11.70
CA PHE A 411 -2.78 7.70 11.89
C PHE A 411 -3.14 9.20 11.80
N ALA A 412 -3.95 9.60 10.83
CA ALA A 412 -4.44 10.96 10.72
C ALA A 412 -5.26 11.38 11.97
N CYS A 413 -6.16 10.52 12.45
CA CYS A 413 -6.93 10.77 13.68
C CYS A 413 -6.03 10.89 14.92
N MET A 414 -5.01 10.03 15.04
CA MET A 414 -4.03 10.13 16.13
C MET A 414 -3.23 11.43 16.08
N CYS A 415 -2.85 11.89 14.88
CA CYS A 415 -2.22 13.20 14.71
C CYS A 415 -3.17 14.36 15.07
N ILE A 416 -4.47 14.25 14.76
CA ILE A 416 -5.48 15.21 15.22
C ILE A 416 -5.54 15.23 16.74
N CYS A 417 -5.61 14.05 17.39
CA CYS A 417 -5.58 13.96 18.86
C CYS A 417 -4.30 14.59 19.45
N ALA A 418 -3.13 14.35 18.83
CA ALA A 418 -1.88 14.95 19.26
C ALA A 418 -1.92 16.50 19.28
N ARG A 419 -2.61 17.11 18.30
CA ARG A 419 -2.77 18.59 18.22
C ARG A 419 -3.76 19.16 19.22
N LEU A 420 -4.67 18.35 19.74
CA LEU A 420 -5.57 18.76 20.83
C LEU A 420 -4.84 18.89 22.18
N PHE A 421 -3.61 18.36 22.28
CA PHE A 421 -2.78 18.45 23.47
C PHE A 421 -1.45 19.14 23.15
N PRO A 422 -1.41 20.48 22.93
CA PRO A 422 -0.16 21.20 22.64
C PRO A 422 0.83 21.04 23.79
N ASP A 423 2.13 21.11 23.48
CA ASP A 423 3.19 21.00 24.48
C ASP A 423 3.20 22.24 25.38
N THR A 424 3.21 22.02 26.67
CA THR A 424 3.17 23.08 27.70
C THR A 424 4.41 24.00 27.63
N GLU A 425 5.53 23.50 27.12
CA GLU A 425 6.79 24.26 27.02
C GLU A 425 6.76 25.34 25.92
N LYS A 426 6.03 25.15 24.82
CA LYS A 426 5.88 26.20 23.79
C LYS A 426 5.02 27.37 24.21
N GLN A 427 4.12 27.19 25.17
CA GLN A 427 3.26 28.26 25.70
C GLN A 427 3.99 29.20 26.65
N ILE A 428 5.03 28.76 27.36
CA ILE A 428 5.80 29.58 28.30
C ILE A 428 6.72 30.56 27.52
N GLY A 429 7.34 30.09 26.43
CA GLY A 429 8.23 30.94 25.62
C GLY A 429 7.52 32.06 24.82
N GLU A 430 6.25 31.90 24.46
CA GLU A 430 5.47 32.94 23.77
C GLU A 430 4.91 34.01 24.74
N HIS A 431 4.65 33.64 25.99
CA HIS A 431 4.23 34.61 27.03
C HIS A 431 5.38 35.45 27.58
N GLU A 432 6.62 34.95 27.59
CA GLU A 432 7.78 35.72 28.00
C GLU A 432 8.27 36.71 26.93
N ASN A 433 8.08 36.43 25.63
CA ASN A 433 8.47 37.30 24.55
C ASN A 433 7.39 38.33 24.13
N GLY A 434 6.17 38.22 24.62
CA GLY A 434 5.06 39.14 24.36
C GLY A 434 4.88 40.25 25.40
N GLY A 435 5.71 40.29 26.45
CA GLY A 435 5.63 41.22 27.57
C GLY A 435 6.56 42.45 27.49
N HIS A 436 7.31 42.62 26.40
CA HIS A 436 8.19 43.75 26.17
C HIS A 436 7.98 44.33 24.77
N SER A 437 6.88 45.03 24.57
CA SER A 437 6.72 46.04 23.51
C SER A 437 5.62 47.04 23.87
#